data_cd15dea1dcfb3f1fc5ab281eb9db1693
#
_entry.id   cd15dea1dcfb3f1fc5ab281eb9db1693
#
_cell.length_a   1.000
_cell.length_b   1.000
_cell.length_c   1.000
_cell.angle_alpha   90.00
_cell.angle_beta   90.00
_cell.angle_gamma   90.00
#
_symmetry.space_group_name_H-M   'P 1'
#
loop_
_entity.id
_entity.type
_entity.pdbx_description
1 polymer ?
#
loop_
_entity_poly.entity_id
_entity_poly.type
_entity_poly.pdbx_seq_one_letter_code
_entity_poly.pdbx_strand_id
1 'polypeptide(L)'
;RALPSPAFRERAMSVNDRLKSLGITLPPVAVPAAAYVPFVRSGNLVFISGHIARRDGKPWVGQLGRDMDTATGKQAARAIAIDLMGTLQAAVGDLEKVTRIVKVMSLVNSTPDFTEQHLVTNGCSELLAEVFGDKGAHARSAFGVAQIPLGACVEIELIAEVA
;
A
#
# COMPACT_ATOMS: atom_id res chain seq x y z
N ARG A 1 19.03 37.36 33.26
CA ARG A 1 18.25 36.16 33.05
C ARG A 1 18.39 35.75 31.58
N ALA A 2 19.15 34.70 31.35
CA ALA A 2 19.30 34.13 30.01
C ALA A 2 17.96 33.55 29.55
N LEU A 3 17.52 33.88 28.32
CA LEU A 3 16.38 33.28 27.68
C LEU A 3 16.69 31.80 27.42
N PRO A 4 15.74 30.90 27.66
CA PRO A 4 15.96 29.48 27.34
C PRO A 4 16.20 29.32 25.84
N SER A 5 17.22 28.54 25.53
CA SER A 5 17.54 28.08 24.17
C SER A 5 16.32 27.55 23.46
N PRO A 6 16.12 27.81 22.15
CA PRO A 6 14.99 27.24 21.43
C PRO A 6 15.04 25.72 21.54
N ALA A 7 13.99 25.15 22.09
CA ALA A 7 13.81 23.70 22.18
C ALA A 7 14.17 23.07 20.83
N PHE A 8 14.97 22.02 20.86
CA PHE A 8 15.17 21.12 19.73
C PHE A 8 13.78 20.84 19.13
N ARG A 9 13.49 21.39 17.97
CA ARG A 9 12.38 20.92 17.16
C ARG A 9 12.77 19.49 16.82
N GLU A 10 12.09 18.55 17.45
CA GLU A 10 12.16 17.16 17.10
C GLU A 10 11.93 17.08 15.59
N ARG A 11 12.98 16.74 14.85
CA ARG A 11 12.91 16.66 13.38
C ARG A 11 11.92 15.55 13.06
N ALA A 12 10.80 15.91 12.45
CA ALA A 12 9.81 14.92 12.01
C ALA A 12 10.53 13.83 11.21
N MET A 13 10.26 12.54 11.54
CA MET A 13 10.85 11.41 10.84
C MET A 13 10.49 11.47 9.36
N SER A 14 11.48 11.32 8.48
CA SER A 14 11.26 11.17 7.06
C SER A 14 10.57 9.85 6.72
N VAL A 15 10.03 9.74 5.50
CA VAL A 15 9.47 8.48 4.99
C VAL A 15 10.51 7.37 5.06
N ASN A 16 11.74 7.63 4.63
CA ASN A 16 12.83 6.65 4.66
C ASN A 16 13.20 6.25 6.09
N ASP A 17 13.20 7.18 7.04
CA ASP A 17 13.44 6.88 8.46
C ASP A 17 12.34 5.99 9.03
N ARG A 18 11.09 6.22 8.66
CA ARG A 18 9.94 5.41 9.10
C ARG A 18 10.00 4.00 8.54
N LEU A 19 10.31 3.85 7.26
CA LEU A 19 10.53 2.52 6.64
C LEU A 19 11.63 1.75 7.39
N LYS A 20 12.74 2.41 7.67
CA LYS A 20 13.86 1.81 8.41
C LYS A 20 13.46 1.40 9.82
N SER A 21 12.73 2.24 10.54
CA SER A 21 12.27 1.95 11.91
C SER A 21 11.27 0.78 11.94
N LEU A 22 10.51 0.58 10.86
CA LEU A 22 9.59 -0.54 10.70
C LEU A 22 10.28 -1.82 10.19
N GLY A 23 11.57 -1.77 9.88
CA GLY A 23 12.31 -2.88 9.32
C GLY A 23 11.92 -3.23 7.89
N ILE A 24 11.39 -2.26 7.14
CA ILE A 24 10.90 -2.48 5.78
C ILE A 24 11.98 -2.12 4.77
N THR A 25 12.34 -3.10 3.94
CA THR A 25 13.13 -2.92 2.72
C THR A 25 12.18 -3.03 1.54
N LEU A 26 12.13 -1.99 0.70
CA LEU A 26 11.22 -1.98 -0.44
C LEU A 26 11.71 -2.93 -1.54
N PRO A 27 10.82 -3.77 -2.11
CA PRO A 27 11.18 -4.66 -3.19
C PRO A 27 11.36 -3.89 -4.51
N PRO A 28 12.10 -4.46 -5.48
CA PRO A 28 12.12 -3.95 -6.84
C PRO A 28 10.73 -4.09 -7.49
N VAL A 29 10.49 -3.33 -8.56
CA VAL A 29 9.24 -3.38 -9.31
C VAL A 29 9.06 -4.77 -9.94
N ALA A 30 7.92 -5.39 -9.71
CA ALA A 30 7.56 -6.63 -10.37
C ALA A 30 7.22 -6.38 -11.85
N VAL A 31 7.63 -7.30 -12.72
CA VAL A 31 7.23 -7.26 -14.14
C VAL A 31 5.75 -7.64 -14.23
N PRO A 32 4.91 -6.83 -14.91
CA PRO A 32 3.50 -7.18 -15.08
C PRO A 32 3.31 -8.51 -15.83
N ALA A 33 2.32 -9.27 -15.40
CA ALA A 33 1.97 -10.56 -16.02
C ALA A 33 1.15 -10.43 -17.31
N ALA A 34 0.78 -9.21 -17.72
CA ALA A 34 -0.07 -8.91 -18.86
C ALA A 34 0.43 -7.67 -19.62
N ALA A 35 -0.30 -7.28 -20.67
CA ALA A 35 0.08 -6.18 -21.55
C ALA A 35 -0.21 -4.79 -20.96
N TYR A 36 0.45 -4.44 -19.86
CA TYR A 36 0.36 -3.12 -19.21
C TYR A 36 1.67 -2.77 -18.51
N VAL A 37 1.78 -1.54 -18.04
CA VAL A 37 2.94 -1.03 -17.31
C VAL A 37 2.64 -0.97 -15.80
N PRO A 38 3.65 -1.02 -14.92
CA PRO A 38 3.42 -1.00 -13.48
C PRO A 38 2.90 0.34 -12.95
N PHE A 39 3.19 1.43 -13.64
CA PHE A 39 2.68 2.76 -13.28
C PHE A 39 2.60 3.68 -14.50
N VAL A 40 1.77 4.71 -14.38
CA VAL A 40 1.67 5.81 -15.34
C VAL A 40 1.71 7.13 -14.56
N ARG A 41 2.56 8.06 -15.01
CA ARG A 41 2.55 9.42 -14.48
C ARG A 41 1.78 10.34 -15.41
N SER A 42 0.87 11.13 -14.87
CA SER A 42 0.12 12.16 -15.57
C SER A 42 0.14 13.43 -14.73
N GLY A 43 0.87 14.45 -15.18
CA GLY A 43 1.12 15.63 -14.36
C GLY A 43 1.83 15.28 -13.06
N ASN A 44 1.25 15.65 -11.94
CA ASN A 44 1.74 15.34 -10.60
C ASN A 44 1.11 14.08 -10.00
N LEU A 45 0.32 13.33 -10.76
CA LEU A 45 -0.31 12.11 -10.29
C LEU A 45 0.43 10.89 -10.84
N VAL A 46 0.65 9.91 -9.97
CA VAL A 46 1.16 8.60 -10.33
C VAL A 46 0.06 7.59 -10.08
N PHE A 47 -0.31 6.86 -11.14
CA PHE A 47 -1.29 5.79 -11.11
C PHE A 47 -0.53 4.48 -11.08
N ILE A 48 -0.70 3.71 -10.01
CA ILE A 48 -0.04 2.43 -9.86
C ILE A 48 -1.02 1.32 -10.18
N SER A 49 -0.61 0.42 -11.07
CA SER A 49 -1.39 -0.76 -11.45
C SER A 49 -1.70 -1.64 -10.26
N GLY A 50 -2.77 -2.42 -10.35
CA GLY A 50 -3.15 -3.37 -9.33
C GLY A 50 -2.03 -4.35 -9.00
N HIS A 51 -1.75 -4.51 -7.70
CA HIS A 51 -0.78 -5.45 -7.17
C HIS A 51 -1.53 -6.54 -6.43
N ILE A 52 -1.34 -7.78 -6.86
CA ILE A 52 -1.88 -8.94 -6.14
C ILE A 52 -1.04 -9.25 -4.91
N ALA A 53 -1.67 -9.78 -3.89
CA ALA A 53 -0.96 -10.26 -2.72
C ALA A 53 0.04 -11.36 -3.09
N ARG A 54 1.26 -11.26 -2.56
CA ARG A 54 2.34 -12.23 -2.75
C ARG A 54 2.89 -12.66 -1.40
N ARG A 55 3.30 -13.91 -1.35
CA ARG A 55 4.01 -14.50 -0.21
C ARG A 55 5.11 -15.40 -0.75
N ASP A 56 6.35 -15.19 -0.28
CA ASP A 56 7.52 -15.92 -0.74
C ASP A 56 7.69 -15.88 -2.28
N GLY A 57 7.43 -14.73 -2.89
CA GLY A 57 7.56 -14.51 -4.32
C GLY A 57 6.46 -15.12 -5.18
N LYS A 58 5.45 -15.72 -4.57
CA LYS A 58 4.32 -16.38 -5.25
C LYS A 58 3.01 -15.67 -4.94
N PRO A 59 1.98 -15.79 -5.82
CA PRO A 59 0.65 -15.31 -5.48
C PRO A 59 0.18 -15.89 -4.14
N TRP A 60 -0.34 -15.03 -3.27
CA TRP A 60 -0.95 -15.46 -2.01
C TRP A 60 -2.39 -15.84 -2.28
N VAL A 61 -2.61 -17.12 -2.49
CA VAL A 61 -3.91 -17.68 -2.88
C VAL A 61 -4.80 -17.83 -1.65
N GLY A 62 -6.08 -17.49 -1.79
CA GLY A 62 -7.09 -17.68 -0.76
C GLY A 62 -8.36 -16.90 -1.05
N GLN A 63 -9.43 -17.26 -0.36
CA GLN A 63 -10.71 -16.58 -0.42
C GLN A 63 -11.22 -16.28 0.99
N LEU A 64 -11.42 -15.01 1.27
CA LEU A 64 -11.94 -14.53 2.55
C LEU A 64 -13.36 -15.07 2.76
N GLY A 65 -13.61 -15.61 3.94
CA GLY A 65 -14.88 -16.25 4.27
C GLY A 65 -14.94 -17.75 3.97
N ARG A 66 -13.97 -18.29 3.23
CA ARG A 66 -13.89 -19.74 2.94
C ARG A 66 -12.67 -20.36 3.62
N ASP A 67 -11.48 -20.07 3.14
CA ASP A 67 -10.21 -20.67 3.59
C ASP A 67 -9.23 -19.64 4.19
N MET A 68 -9.65 -18.41 4.29
CA MET A 68 -8.84 -17.32 4.84
C MET A 68 -9.67 -16.44 5.76
N ASP A 69 -9.12 -16.11 6.92
CA ASP A 69 -9.76 -15.19 7.86
C ASP A 69 -9.34 -13.73 7.65
N THR A 70 -10.06 -12.81 8.29
CA THR A 70 -9.82 -11.37 8.19
C THR A 70 -8.40 -10.99 8.63
N ALA A 71 -7.89 -11.59 9.69
CA ALA A 71 -6.53 -11.30 10.19
C ALA A 71 -5.46 -11.66 9.17
N THR A 72 -5.58 -12.80 8.51
CA THR A 72 -4.65 -13.23 7.46
C THR A 72 -4.79 -12.35 6.22
N GLY A 73 -6.02 -12.01 5.82
CA GLY A 73 -6.28 -11.06 4.72
C GLY A 73 -5.67 -9.69 4.99
N LYS A 74 -5.73 -9.21 6.22
CA LYS A 74 -5.09 -7.96 6.65
C LYS A 74 -3.56 -8.00 6.49
N GLN A 75 -2.93 -9.12 6.81
CA GLN A 75 -1.49 -9.33 6.56
C GLN A 75 -1.17 -9.31 5.07
N ALA A 76 -2.01 -9.91 4.24
CA ALA A 76 -1.85 -9.88 2.79
C ALA A 76 -1.96 -8.45 2.22
N ALA A 77 -2.92 -7.66 2.69
CA ALA A 77 -3.07 -6.26 2.31
C ALA A 77 -1.85 -5.42 2.73
N ARG A 78 -1.28 -5.70 3.91
CA ARG A 78 -0.02 -5.06 4.36
C ARG A 78 1.15 -5.40 3.44
N ALA A 79 1.28 -6.64 3.03
CA ALA A 79 2.31 -7.06 2.09
C ALA A 79 2.16 -6.34 0.74
N ILE A 80 0.94 -6.15 0.25
CA ILE A 80 0.68 -5.38 -0.97
C ILE A 80 1.12 -3.93 -0.81
N ALA A 81 0.87 -3.30 0.33
CA ALA A 81 1.30 -1.92 0.58
C ALA A 81 2.81 -1.75 0.41
N ILE A 82 3.60 -2.72 0.86
CA ILE A 82 5.05 -2.72 0.68
C ILE A 82 5.42 -2.79 -0.80
N ASP A 83 4.78 -3.65 -1.57
CA ASP A 83 5.00 -3.78 -3.01
C ASP A 83 4.58 -2.52 -3.77
N LEU A 84 3.45 -1.91 -3.40
CA LEU A 84 2.99 -0.63 -3.95
C LEU A 84 4.01 0.49 -3.70
N MET A 85 4.56 0.57 -2.49
CA MET A 85 5.60 1.57 -2.17
C MET A 85 6.88 1.32 -2.96
N GLY A 86 7.26 0.07 -3.21
CA GLY A 86 8.39 -0.27 -4.08
C GLY A 86 8.19 0.23 -5.50
N THR A 87 7.00 0.03 -6.06
CA THR A 87 6.64 0.53 -7.39
C THR A 87 6.58 2.06 -7.42
N LEU A 88 6.01 2.69 -6.39
CA LEU A 88 5.95 4.14 -6.29
C LEU A 88 7.37 4.74 -6.20
N GLN A 89 8.27 4.15 -5.44
CA GLN A 89 9.66 4.58 -5.38
C GLN A 89 10.35 4.49 -6.73
N ALA A 90 10.14 3.42 -7.48
CA ALA A 90 10.66 3.29 -8.84
C ALA A 90 10.13 4.37 -9.78
N ALA A 91 8.87 4.76 -9.61
CA ALA A 91 8.23 5.80 -10.41
C ALA A 91 8.81 7.20 -10.15
N VAL A 92 9.18 7.52 -8.90
CA VAL A 92 9.56 8.88 -8.48
C VAL A 92 11.01 9.01 -8.04
N GLY A 93 11.72 7.92 -7.86
CA GLY A 93 13.11 7.87 -7.42
C GLY A 93 13.30 7.91 -5.92
N ASP A 94 12.52 8.72 -5.20
CA ASP A 94 12.57 8.86 -3.74
C ASP A 94 11.15 9.10 -3.20
N LEU A 95 10.72 8.30 -2.24
CA LEU A 95 9.39 8.43 -1.63
C LEU A 95 9.19 9.75 -0.89
N GLU A 96 10.26 10.46 -0.53
CA GLU A 96 10.16 11.82 0.03
C GLU A 96 9.48 12.80 -0.94
N LYS A 97 9.45 12.50 -2.23
CA LYS A 97 8.75 13.29 -3.25
C LYS A 97 7.24 13.12 -3.24
N VAL A 98 6.73 12.13 -2.52
CA VAL A 98 5.29 11.93 -2.37
C VAL A 98 4.72 13.04 -1.51
N THR A 99 3.78 13.79 -2.05
CA THR A 99 3.07 14.86 -1.33
C THR A 99 1.78 14.36 -0.69
N ARG A 100 1.15 13.35 -1.26
CA ARG A 100 -0.07 12.73 -0.75
C ARG A 100 -0.34 11.37 -1.38
N ILE A 101 -0.81 10.44 -0.59
CA ILE A 101 -1.54 9.28 -1.09
C ILE A 101 -2.99 9.75 -1.34
N VAL A 102 -3.46 9.62 -2.58
CA VAL A 102 -4.75 10.19 -2.99
C VAL A 102 -5.87 9.18 -2.86
N LYS A 103 -5.67 7.99 -3.42
CA LYS A 103 -6.71 6.96 -3.52
C LYS A 103 -6.11 5.57 -3.42
N VAL A 104 -6.80 4.73 -2.67
CA VAL A 104 -6.57 3.28 -2.62
C VAL A 104 -7.86 2.59 -3.04
N MET A 105 -7.78 1.66 -3.98
CA MET A 105 -8.87 0.76 -4.33
C MET A 105 -8.44 -0.67 -4.09
N SER A 106 -9.21 -1.37 -3.26
CA SER A 106 -8.91 -2.74 -2.81
C SER A 106 -10.00 -3.70 -3.25
N LEU A 107 -9.59 -4.76 -3.93
CA LEU A 107 -10.42 -5.89 -4.34
C LEU A 107 -10.10 -7.05 -3.43
N VAL A 108 -11.11 -7.64 -2.83
CA VAL A 108 -10.97 -8.78 -1.91
C VAL A 108 -11.67 -9.99 -2.51
N ASN A 109 -10.89 -11.03 -2.78
CA ASN A 109 -11.44 -12.33 -3.18
C ASN A 109 -12.21 -12.90 -1.99
N SER A 110 -13.54 -12.83 -2.03
CA SER A 110 -14.36 -13.15 -0.88
C SER A 110 -15.67 -13.85 -1.26
N THR A 111 -16.18 -14.64 -0.34
CA THR A 111 -17.50 -15.27 -0.46
C THR A 111 -18.60 -14.22 -0.41
N PRO A 112 -19.82 -14.52 -0.93
CA PRO A 112 -20.92 -13.55 -0.94
C PRO A 112 -21.38 -13.09 0.44
N ASP A 113 -21.14 -13.87 1.48
CA ASP A 113 -21.51 -13.58 2.87
C ASP A 113 -20.39 -12.94 3.70
N PHE A 114 -19.18 -12.83 3.16
CA PHE A 114 -18.08 -12.12 3.82
C PHE A 114 -18.28 -10.62 3.66
N THR A 115 -18.23 -9.88 4.77
CA THR A 115 -18.53 -8.43 4.81
C THR A 115 -17.44 -7.59 5.46
N GLU A 116 -16.25 -8.15 5.71
CA GLU A 116 -15.15 -7.47 6.40
C GLU A 116 -14.03 -7.01 5.46
N GLN A 117 -14.35 -6.74 4.19
CA GLN A 117 -13.37 -6.27 3.20
C GLN A 117 -12.65 -4.98 3.64
N HIS A 118 -13.34 -4.10 4.35
CA HIS A 118 -12.79 -2.87 4.91
C HIS A 118 -11.74 -3.16 5.99
N LEU A 119 -11.93 -4.18 6.81
CA LEU A 119 -10.95 -4.57 7.83
C LEU A 119 -9.70 -5.21 7.22
N VAL A 120 -9.88 -6.03 6.19
CA VAL A 120 -8.76 -6.59 5.40
C VAL A 120 -7.92 -5.46 4.82
N THR A 121 -8.56 -4.49 4.17
CA THR A 121 -7.88 -3.36 3.52
C THR A 121 -7.15 -2.46 4.50
N ASN A 122 -7.55 -2.42 5.75
CA ASN A 122 -6.86 -1.67 6.81
C ASN A 122 -5.39 -2.08 6.94
N GLY A 123 -5.02 -3.31 6.60
CA GLY A 123 -3.61 -3.72 6.57
C GLY A 123 -2.75 -2.85 5.66
N CYS A 124 -3.28 -2.44 4.52
CA CYS A 124 -2.64 -1.49 3.62
C CYS A 124 -2.72 -0.06 4.15
N SER A 125 -3.91 0.41 4.48
CA SER A 125 -4.14 1.81 4.89
C SER A 125 -3.40 2.18 6.16
N GLU A 126 -3.34 1.30 7.14
CA GLU A 126 -2.60 1.54 8.38
C GLU A 126 -1.09 1.66 8.13
N LEU A 127 -0.52 0.82 7.27
CA LEU A 127 0.90 0.91 6.93
C LEU A 127 1.22 2.21 6.17
N LEU A 128 0.37 2.62 5.24
CA LEU A 128 0.54 3.89 4.53
C LEU A 128 0.52 5.07 5.51
N ALA A 129 -0.35 5.04 6.51
CA ALA A 129 -0.40 6.06 7.56
C ALA A 129 0.86 6.05 8.43
N GLU A 130 1.38 4.89 8.79
CA GLU A 130 2.61 4.77 9.56
C GLU A 130 3.83 5.31 8.80
N VAL A 131 3.91 5.03 7.49
CA VAL A 131 5.04 5.43 6.65
C VAL A 131 4.98 6.90 6.26
N PHE A 132 3.83 7.38 5.81
CA PHE A 132 3.69 8.73 5.26
C PHE A 132 3.14 9.76 6.26
N GLY A 133 2.63 9.34 7.41
CA GLY A 133 1.98 10.24 8.37
C GLY A 133 0.73 10.87 7.75
N ASP A 134 0.53 12.17 7.93
CA ASP A 134 -0.64 12.89 7.41
C ASP A 134 -0.78 12.80 5.89
N LYS A 135 0.34 12.68 5.16
CA LYS A 135 0.34 12.48 3.70
C LYS A 135 -0.22 11.12 3.28
N GLY A 136 -0.27 10.16 4.19
CA GLY A 136 -0.81 8.82 3.96
C GLY A 136 -2.32 8.72 4.04
N ALA A 137 -3.00 9.75 4.54
CA ALA A 137 -4.46 9.78 4.59
C ALA A 137 -5.03 9.88 3.16
N HIS A 138 -5.89 8.94 2.81
CA HIS A 138 -6.36 8.74 1.44
C HIS A 138 -7.86 8.46 1.37
N ALA A 139 -8.47 8.74 0.23
CA ALA A 139 -9.79 8.23 -0.11
C ALA A 139 -9.69 6.74 -0.46
N ARG A 140 -10.73 5.96 -0.18
CA ARG A 140 -10.66 4.51 -0.32
C ARG A 140 -11.97 3.89 -0.76
N SER A 141 -11.86 2.84 -1.58
CA SER A 141 -12.92 1.87 -1.80
C SER A 141 -12.37 0.47 -1.51
N ALA A 142 -13.17 -0.37 -0.86
CA ALA A 142 -12.85 -1.77 -0.60
C ALA A 142 -14.11 -2.61 -0.79
N PHE A 143 -14.04 -3.62 -1.64
CA PHE A 143 -15.20 -4.47 -1.95
C PHE A 143 -14.79 -5.87 -2.36
N GLY A 144 -15.76 -6.79 -2.24
CA GLY A 144 -15.56 -8.17 -2.63
C GLY A 144 -15.71 -8.39 -4.13
N VAL A 145 -14.92 -9.30 -4.66
CA VAL A 145 -15.00 -9.77 -6.04
C VAL A 145 -15.11 -11.29 -6.07
N ALA A 146 -15.69 -11.80 -7.15
CA ALA A 146 -15.87 -13.24 -7.32
C ALA A 146 -14.54 -14.00 -7.39
N GLN A 147 -13.52 -13.39 -8.02
CA GLN A 147 -12.18 -13.95 -8.17
C GLN A 147 -11.17 -12.85 -8.50
N ILE A 148 -9.90 -13.14 -8.21
CA ILE A 148 -8.76 -12.33 -8.58
C ILE A 148 -7.83 -13.19 -9.44
N PRO A 149 -7.12 -12.60 -10.42
CA PRO A 149 -6.17 -13.36 -11.24
C PRO A 149 -5.22 -14.20 -10.39
N LEU A 150 -4.95 -15.41 -10.84
CA LEU A 150 -4.11 -16.40 -10.16
C LEU A 150 -4.66 -16.88 -8.81
N GLY A 151 -5.93 -16.57 -8.50
CA GLY A 151 -6.53 -16.92 -7.21
C GLY A 151 -6.03 -16.12 -6.02
N ALA A 152 -5.35 -15.00 -6.25
CA ALA A 152 -4.86 -14.14 -5.17
C ALA A 152 -6.01 -13.71 -4.26
N CYS A 153 -5.71 -13.56 -2.97
CA CYS A 153 -6.72 -13.21 -1.97
C CYS A 153 -7.11 -11.74 -1.96
N VAL A 154 -6.18 -10.87 -2.30
CA VAL A 154 -6.38 -9.40 -2.32
C VAL A 154 -5.60 -8.81 -3.49
N GLU A 155 -6.15 -7.75 -4.08
CA GLU A 155 -5.46 -6.90 -5.07
C GLU A 155 -5.74 -5.43 -4.76
N ILE A 156 -4.71 -4.61 -4.78
CA ILE A 156 -4.84 -3.19 -4.45
C ILE A 156 -4.12 -2.35 -5.50
N GLU A 157 -4.77 -1.26 -5.92
CA GLU A 157 -4.18 -0.21 -6.73
C GLU A 157 -4.13 1.12 -5.96
N LEU A 158 -3.31 2.04 -6.39
CA LEU A 158 -3.05 3.28 -5.67
C LEU A 158 -2.82 4.44 -6.63
N ILE A 159 -3.28 5.63 -6.22
CA ILE A 159 -2.95 6.91 -6.86
C ILE A 159 -2.24 7.77 -5.83
N ALA A 160 -1.08 8.30 -6.20
CA ALA A 160 -0.30 9.23 -5.38
C ALA A 160 -0.08 10.55 -6.10
N GLU A 161 -0.01 11.64 -5.33
CA GLU A 161 0.44 12.93 -5.81
C GLU A 161 1.93 13.09 -5.45
N VAL A 162 2.69 13.63 -6.39
CA VAL A 162 4.15 13.78 -6.25
C VAL A 162 4.60 15.18 -6.65
N ALA A 163 5.72 15.57 -6.09
CA ALA A 163 6.35 16.85 -6.42
C ALA A 163 7.02 16.81 -7.80
#